data_ff7c49d3b5dd86dbbd78873a0259fe2d
#
_entry.id   ff7c49d3b5dd86dbbd78873a0259fe2d
#
_cell.length_a   1.000
_cell.length_b   1.000
_cell.length_c   1.000
_cell.angle_alpha   90.00
_cell.angle_beta   90.00
_cell.angle_gamma   90.00
#
_symmetry.space_group_name_H-M   'P 1'
#
loop_
_entity.id
_entity.type
_entity.pdbx_description
1 polymer ?
#
loop_
_entity_poly.entity_id
_entity_poly.type
_entity_poly.pdbx_seq_one_letter_code
_entity_poly.pdbx_strand_id
1 'polypeptide(L)'
;MNRGRTRDPSIDTRVLKAAARHLAAYGYEAMSVAAVAEEAGTTRQALYRRWPGKAELSAAALAAFADQGTEAESADPFADLVAELADFQRGVSRPGRLSLAGTMLQDSVEAEVRARYRAQVIAPRRRRLRLILERAQRVGLIDADADLDVAVTMCTGSWYARALAGSRPPRNWPLRTATLVWRAVGGSRPSLCAEG
;
A
#
# COMPACT_ATOMS: atom_id res chain seq x y z
N MET A 1 -17.90 21.63 37.37
CA MET A 1 -17.28 21.86 36.05
C MET A 1 -16.43 20.67 35.70
N ASN A 2 -16.93 19.79 34.84
CA ASN A 2 -16.26 18.54 34.46
C ASN A 2 -15.30 18.87 33.31
N ARG A 3 -13.99 19.02 33.59
CA ARG A 3 -12.96 19.20 32.56
C ARG A 3 -12.94 17.95 31.69
N GLY A 4 -13.45 18.06 30.48
CA GLY A 4 -13.37 17.01 29.48
C GLY A 4 -11.93 16.53 29.36
N ARG A 5 -11.73 15.22 29.60
CA ARG A 5 -10.42 14.56 29.51
C ARG A 5 -9.84 14.80 28.11
N THR A 6 -8.73 15.51 28.07
CA THR A 6 -8.01 15.85 26.81
C THR A 6 -7.85 14.60 25.98
N ARG A 7 -8.20 14.68 24.69
CA ARG A 7 -8.08 13.58 23.72
C ARG A 7 -6.61 13.19 23.63
N ASP A 8 -6.28 11.97 24.02
CA ASP A 8 -4.93 11.41 23.89
C ASP A 8 -4.74 10.83 22.47
N PRO A 9 -3.98 11.50 21.59
CA PRO A 9 -3.74 11.02 20.21
C PRO A 9 -2.99 9.69 20.16
N SER A 10 -2.26 9.34 21.23
CA SER A 10 -1.50 8.09 21.31
C SER A 10 -2.43 6.87 21.35
N ILE A 11 -3.64 7.02 21.90
CA ILE A 11 -4.65 5.96 21.95
C ILE A 11 -5.10 5.58 20.53
N ASP A 12 -5.37 6.58 19.68
CA ASP A 12 -5.81 6.34 18.30
C ASP A 12 -4.74 5.55 17.53
N THR A 13 -3.48 5.93 17.68
CA THR A 13 -2.36 5.22 17.07
C THR A 13 -2.25 3.77 17.57
N ARG A 14 -2.40 3.53 18.88
CA ARG A 14 -2.37 2.17 19.44
C ARG A 14 -3.52 1.31 18.94
N VAL A 15 -4.73 1.87 18.91
CA VAL A 15 -5.92 1.19 18.40
C VAL A 15 -5.76 0.81 16.94
N LEU A 16 -5.33 1.73 16.08
CA LEU A 16 -5.15 1.45 14.66
C LEU A 16 -4.05 0.41 14.42
N LYS A 17 -2.96 0.44 15.20
CA LYS A 17 -1.91 -0.60 15.17
C LYS A 17 -2.45 -1.98 15.58
N ALA A 18 -3.22 -2.05 16.66
CA ALA A 18 -3.85 -3.30 17.13
C ALA A 18 -4.82 -3.82 16.08
N ALA A 19 -5.71 -2.98 15.55
CA ALA A 19 -6.67 -3.36 14.51
C ALA A 19 -5.98 -3.91 13.26
N ALA A 20 -4.90 -3.27 12.80
CA ALA A 20 -4.14 -3.76 11.65
C ALA A 20 -3.48 -5.12 11.91
N ARG A 21 -2.96 -5.37 13.13
CA ARG A 21 -2.42 -6.68 13.51
C ARG A 21 -3.49 -7.76 13.52
N HIS A 22 -4.66 -7.46 14.10
CA HIS A 22 -5.79 -8.39 14.12
C HIS A 22 -6.30 -8.73 12.73
N LEU A 23 -6.43 -7.71 11.85
CA LEU A 23 -6.79 -7.93 10.45
C LEU A 23 -5.78 -8.82 9.73
N ALA A 24 -4.49 -8.59 9.96
CA ALA A 24 -3.42 -9.36 9.32
C ALA A 24 -3.34 -10.81 9.84
N ALA A 25 -3.64 -11.02 11.13
CA ALA A 25 -3.52 -12.33 11.77
C ALA A 25 -4.77 -13.20 11.58
N TYR A 26 -5.95 -12.61 11.66
CA TYR A 26 -7.22 -13.34 11.73
C TYR A 26 -8.16 -13.06 10.56
N GLY A 27 -7.87 -12.08 9.74
CA GLY A 27 -8.77 -11.60 8.69
C GLY A 27 -9.89 -10.72 9.23
N TYR A 28 -10.71 -10.20 8.30
CA TYR A 28 -11.78 -9.28 8.66
C TYR A 28 -12.86 -9.95 9.53
N GLU A 29 -13.33 -11.15 9.16
CA GLU A 29 -14.43 -11.83 9.86
C GLU A 29 -14.09 -12.12 11.31
N ALA A 30 -12.92 -12.69 11.59
CA ALA A 30 -12.50 -13.09 12.92
C ALA A 30 -11.93 -11.95 13.77
N MET A 31 -11.74 -10.76 13.22
CA MET A 31 -11.27 -9.61 13.99
C MET A 31 -12.31 -9.20 15.04
N SER A 32 -11.90 -9.20 16.32
CA SER A 32 -12.72 -8.78 17.45
C SER A 32 -12.40 -7.34 17.86
N VAL A 33 -13.41 -6.45 17.81
CA VAL A 33 -13.30 -5.07 18.31
C VAL A 33 -13.00 -5.03 19.81
N ALA A 34 -13.47 -6.02 20.57
CA ALA A 34 -13.20 -6.14 22.01
C ALA A 34 -11.71 -6.45 22.25
N ALA A 35 -11.14 -7.42 21.53
CA ALA A 35 -9.72 -7.77 21.64
C ALA A 35 -8.81 -6.62 21.19
N VAL A 36 -9.19 -5.89 20.14
CA VAL A 36 -8.47 -4.67 19.71
C VAL A 36 -8.49 -3.61 20.81
N ALA A 37 -9.62 -3.39 21.50
CA ALA A 37 -9.72 -2.43 22.58
C ALA A 37 -8.84 -2.82 23.77
N GLU A 38 -8.86 -4.08 24.17
CA GLU A 38 -8.03 -4.64 25.24
C GLU A 38 -6.55 -4.47 24.93
N GLU A 39 -6.09 -4.88 23.75
CA GLU A 39 -4.69 -4.76 23.33
C GLU A 39 -4.22 -3.30 23.25
N ALA A 40 -5.11 -2.38 22.86
CA ALA A 40 -4.80 -0.95 22.80
C ALA A 40 -4.85 -0.24 24.17
N GLY A 41 -5.24 -0.93 25.23
CA GLY A 41 -5.41 -0.36 26.58
C GLY A 41 -6.54 0.66 26.67
N THR A 42 -7.70 0.35 26.03
CA THR A 42 -8.88 1.21 26.02
C THR A 42 -10.18 0.37 26.13
N THR A 43 -11.34 1.01 26.04
CA THR A 43 -12.63 0.33 26.12
C THR A 43 -13.33 0.26 24.75
N ARG A 44 -14.17 -0.79 24.55
CA ARG A 44 -15.05 -0.88 23.37
C ARG A 44 -15.87 0.39 23.14
N GLN A 45 -16.41 0.95 24.23
CA GLN A 45 -17.21 2.18 24.15
C GLN A 45 -16.39 3.37 23.65
N ALA A 46 -15.10 3.47 24.05
CA ALA A 46 -14.20 4.51 23.57
C ALA A 46 -13.87 4.33 22.07
N LEU A 47 -13.78 3.08 21.59
CA LEU A 47 -13.61 2.79 20.17
C LEU A 47 -14.85 3.22 19.38
N TYR A 48 -16.04 2.79 19.77
CA TYR A 48 -17.28 3.10 19.04
C TYR A 48 -17.60 4.61 18.94
N ARG A 49 -17.11 5.42 19.89
CA ARG A 49 -17.21 6.88 19.76
C ARG A 49 -16.35 7.46 18.65
N ARG A 50 -15.31 6.74 18.20
CA ARG A 50 -14.36 7.18 17.16
C ARG A 50 -14.61 6.49 15.83
N TRP A 51 -14.90 5.21 15.90
CA TRP A 51 -15.20 4.34 14.77
C TRP A 51 -16.52 3.62 15.08
N PRO A 52 -17.62 4.02 14.44
CA PRO A 52 -18.97 3.52 14.76
C PRO A 52 -19.12 2.01 14.61
N GLY A 53 -18.26 1.37 13.80
CA GLY A 53 -18.30 -0.06 13.58
C GLY A 53 -16.95 -0.68 13.28
N LYS A 54 -16.95 -2.00 13.08
CA LYS A 54 -15.80 -2.81 12.71
C LYS A 54 -15.26 -2.40 11.33
N ALA A 55 -16.15 -2.05 10.39
CA ALA A 55 -15.80 -1.62 9.06
C ALA A 55 -15.00 -0.30 9.07
N GLU A 56 -15.49 0.70 9.83
CA GLU A 56 -14.84 2.00 9.97
C GLU A 56 -13.49 1.88 10.67
N LEU A 57 -13.41 1.07 11.73
CA LEU A 57 -12.14 0.80 12.42
C LEU A 57 -11.13 0.13 11.49
N SER A 58 -11.57 -0.87 10.73
CA SER A 58 -10.73 -1.59 9.77
C SER A 58 -10.22 -0.66 8.67
N ALA A 59 -11.11 0.14 8.07
CA ALA A 59 -10.75 1.10 7.03
C ALA A 59 -9.77 2.15 7.55
N ALA A 60 -9.99 2.68 8.75
CA ALA A 60 -9.08 3.63 9.38
C ALA A 60 -7.71 3.01 9.70
N ALA A 61 -7.68 1.75 10.17
CA ALA A 61 -6.43 1.02 10.40
C ALA A 61 -5.65 0.83 9.10
N LEU A 62 -6.34 0.48 8.01
CA LEU A 62 -5.74 0.33 6.68
C LEU A 62 -5.16 1.65 6.17
N ALA A 63 -5.93 2.74 6.30
CA ALA A 63 -5.50 4.08 5.89
C ALA A 63 -4.29 4.60 6.68
N ALA A 64 -4.27 4.39 8.00
CA ALA A 64 -3.16 4.82 8.86
C ALA A 64 -1.83 4.15 8.50
N PHE A 65 -1.88 3.04 7.79
CA PHE A 65 -0.72 2.30 7.31
C PHE A 65 -0.53 2.40 5.80
N ALA A 66 -1.36 3.18 5.10
CA ALA A 66 -1.10 3.52 3.71
C ALA A 66 0.24 4.25 3.61
N ASP A 67 1.09 3.78 2.72
CA ASP A 67 2.34 4.46 2.43
C ASP A 67 2.01 5.74 1.65
N GLN A 68 2.29 6.87 2.26
CA GLN A 68 2.14 8.18 1.62
C GLN A 68 3.39 8.48 0.79
N GLY A 69 3.71 7.65 -0.21
CA GLY A 69 4.89 7.85 -1.03
C GLY A 69 5.14 9.32 -1.38
N THR A 70 6.38 9.70 -1.54
CA THR A 70 6.78 11.06 -1.91
C THR A 70 6.37 11.34 -3.36
N GLU A 71 5.64 12.41 -3.59
CA GLU A 71 5.37 12.95 -4.94
C GLU A 71 6.59 13.73 -5.49
N ALA A 72 7.81 13.33 -5.11
CA ALA A 72 9.02 13.97 -5.62
C ALA A 72 9.18 13.60 -7.10
N GLU A 73 9.00 14.58 -7.97
CA GLU A 73 9.29 14.48 -9.39
C GLU A 73 10.75 14.88 -9.61
N SER A 74 11.58 13.92 -10.06
CA SER A 74 12.91 14.20 -10.55
C SER A 74 12.89 14.47 -12.07
N ALA A 75 14.02 14.87 -12.65
CA ALA A 75 14.14 15.01 -14.08
C ALA A 75 14.15 13.65 -14.82
N ASP A 76 14.35 12.55 -14.10
CA ASP A 76 14.45 11.20 -14.66
C ASP A 76 13.23 10.32 -14.25
N PRO A 77 12.24 10.14 -15.15
CA PRO A 77 11.07 9.30 -14.88
C PRO A 77 11.41 7.82 -14.58
N PHE A 78 12.52 7.30 -15.13
CA PHE A 78 12.94 5.93 -14.82
C PHE A 78 13.44 5.81 -13.37
N ALA A 79 14.23 6.78 -12.93
CA ALA A 79 14.69 6.82 -11.53
C ALA A 79 13.52 6.96 -10.57
N ASP A 80 12.51 7.78 -10.90
CA ASP A 80 11.29 7.92 -10.10
C ASP A 80 10.48 6.62 -10.04
N LEU A 81 10.41 5.86 -11.16
CA LEU A 81 9.76 4.55 -11.19
C LEU A 81 10.46 3.56 -10.25
N VAL A 82 11.80 3.52 -10.27
CA VAL A 82 12.59 2.69 -9.36
C VAL A 82 12.36 3.09 -7.91
N ALA A 83 12.34 4.39 -7.61
CA ALA A 83 12.13 4.92 -6.27
C ALA A 83 10.72 4.57 -5.72
N GLU A 84 9.66 4.71 -6.54
CA GLU A 84 8.29 4.34 -6.16
C GLU A 84 8.15 2.84 -5.91
N LEU A 85 8.81 1.99 -6.71
CA LEU A 85 8.83 0.54 -6.49
C LEU A 85 9.66 0.16 -5.25
N ALA A 86 10.74 0.88 -4.94
CA ALA A 86 11.51 0.68 -3.72
C ALA A 86 10.68 1.07 -2.48
N ASP A 87 9.90 2.14 -2.57
CA ASP A 87 8.97 2.54 -1.51
C ASP A 87 7.87 1.48 -1.31
N PHE A 88 7.28 1.00 -2.41
CA PHE A 88 6.34 -0.12 -2.34
C PHE A 88 6.96 -1.34 -1.65
N GLN A 89 8.17 -1.75 -2.04
CA GLN A 89 8.87 -2.88 -1.44
C GLN A 89 9.04 -2.69 0.07
N ARG A 90 9.48 -1.50 0.51
CA ARG A 90 9.61 -1.18 1.95
C ARG A 90 8.26 -1.28 2.67
N GLY A 91 7.22 -0.74 2.07
CA GLY A 91 5.87 -0.74 2.63
C GLY A 91 5.30 -2.15 2.78
N VAL A 92 5.28 -2.94 1.71
CA VAL A 92 4.68 -4.29 1.68
C VAL A 92 5.49 -5.32 2.47
N SER A 93 6.80 -5.09 2.68
CA SER A 93 7.66 -5.97 3.48
C SER A 93 7.50 -5.80 4.99
N ARG A 94 6.77 -4.79 5.45
CA ARG A 94 6.46 -4.62 6.88
C ARG A 94 5.59 -5.78 7.37
N PRO A 95 5.76 -6.23 8.62
CA PRO A 95 4.98 -7.34 9.16
C PRO A 95 3.47 -7.14 8.98
N GLY A 96 2.78 -8.19 8.54
CA GLY A 96 1.32 -8.19 8.38
C GLY A 96 0.78 -7.52 7.11
N ARG A 97 1.60 -6.75 6.36
CA ARG A 97 1.11 -6.00 5.19
C ARG A 97 0.65 -6.89 4.04
N LEU A 98 1.39 -7.95 3.77
CA LEU A 98 1.02 -8.90 2.73
C LEU A 98 -0.26 -9.65 3.09
N SER A 99 -0.38 -10.09 4.36
CA SER A 99 -1.60 -10.73 4.87
C SER A 99 -2.80 -9.81 4.78
N LEU A 100 -2.61 -8.52 5.08
CA LEU A 100 -3.65 -7.51 4.98
C LEU A 100 -4.14 -7.31 3.54
N ALA A 101 -3.22 -7.28 2.56
CA ALA A 101 -3.59 -7.24 1.14
C ALA A 101 -4.36 -8.50 0.73
N GLY A 102 -3.93 -9.68 1.21
CA GLY A 102 -4.61 -10.95 0.98
C GLY A 102 -6.03 -10.99 1.58
N THR A 103 -6.20 -10.42 2.78
CA THR A 103 -7.54 -10.30 3.41
C THR A 103 -8.51 -9.52 2.51
N MET A 104 -8.04 -8.49 1.81
CA MET A 104 -8.90 -7.67 0.94
C MET A 104 -9.35 -8.39 -0.35
N LEU A 105 -8.79 -9.56 -0.65
CA LEU A 105 -9.21 -10.43 -1.74
C LEU A 105 -10.27 -11.45 -1.32
N GLN A 106 -10.61 -11.55 -0.03
CA GLN A 106 -11.62 -12.47 0.47
C GLN A 106 -13.03 -11.93 0.19
N ASP A 107 -13.94 -12.80 -0.23
CA ASP A 107 -15.33 -12.43 -0.53
C ASP A 107 -16.11 -12.02 0.72
N SER A 108 -15.71 -12.53 1.90
CA SER A 108 -16.30 -12.22 3.20
C SER A 108 -16.09 -10.78 3.66
N VAL A 109 -15.15 -10.04 3.07
CA VAL A 109 -14.92 -8.64 3.45
C VAL A 109 -16.00 -7.74 2.86
N GLU A 110 -16.63 -6.93 3.71
CA GLU A 110 -17.67 -5.98 3.30
C GLU A 110 -17.21 -5.09 2.12
N ALA A 111 -18.11 -4.88 1.16
CA ALA A 111 -17.82 -4.08 -0.04
C ALA A 111 -17.30 -2.68 0.29
N GLU A 112 -17.85 -2.05 1.34
CA GLU A 112 -17.44 -0.74 1.84
C GLU A 112 -16.00 -0.73 2.33
N VAL A 113 -15.56 -1.74 3.09
CA VAL A 113 -14.17 -1.86 3.57
C VAL A 113 -13.21 -2.02 2.39
N ARG A 114 -13.57 -2.87 1.42
CA ARG A 114 -12.78 -3.03 0.19
C ARG A 114 -12.69 -1.75 -0.63
N ALA A 115 -13.81 -1.02 -0.75
CA ALA A 115 -13.85 0.26 -1.48
C ALA A 115 -12.93 1.30 -0.82
N ARG A 116 -12.98 1.43 0.51
CA ARG A 116 -12.10 2.34 1.27
C ARG A 116 -10.63 1.93 1.15
N TYR A 117 -10.31 0.64 1.24
CA TYR A 117 -8.95 0.17 1.03
C TYR A 117 -8.43 0.53 -0.36
N ARG A 118 -9.24 0.28 -1.40
CA ARG A 118 -8.87 0.67 -2.77
C ARG A 118 -8.62 2.17 -2.88
N ALA A 119 -9.52 3.00 -2.34
CA ALA A 119 -9.43 4.44 -2.42
C ALA A 119 -8.22 5.01 -1.65
N GLN A 120 -7.92 4.47 -0.48
CA GLN A 120 -6.93 5.06 0.43
C GLN A 120 -5.54 4.42 0.32
N VAL A 121 -5.43 3.19 -0.18
CA VAL A 121 -4.15 2.45 -0.23
C VAL A 121 -3.73 2.16 -1.67
N ILE A 122 -4.64 1.61 -2.48
CA ILE A 122 -4.29 1.14 -3.82
C ILE A 122 -4.26 2.28 -4.83
N ALA A 123 -5.33 3.10 -4.88
CA ALA A 123 -5.50 4.14 -5.91
C ALA A 123 -4.40 5.22 -5.86
N PRO A 124 -3.96 5.73 -4.69
CA PRO A 124 -2.89 6.73 -4.65
C PRO A 124 -1.58 6.22 -5.26
N ARG A 125 -1.18 4.97 -4.96
CA ARG A 125 0.03 4.38 -5.53
C ARG A 125 -0.10 4.15 -7.04
N ARG A 126 -1.22 3.57 -7.49
CA ARG A 126 -1.47 3.39 -8.92
C ARG A 126 -1.44 4.72 -9.67
N ARG A 127 -1.97 5.78 -9.07
CA ARG A 127 -1.93 7.13 -9.64
C ARG A 127 -0.49 7.64 -9.77
N ARG A 128 0.35 7.51 -8.74
CA ARG A 128 1.77 7.94 -8.82
C ARG A 128 2.52 7.18 -9.91
N LEU A 129 2.41 5.85 -9.96
CA LEU A 129 3.01 5.04 -11.01
C LEU A 129 2.55 5.48 -12.41
N ARG A 130 1.25 5.74 -12.57
CA ARG A 130 0.69 6.23 -13.84
C ARG A 130 1.28 7.59 -14.21
N LEU A 131 1.31 8.55 -13.30
CA LEU A 131 1.86 9.89 -13.56
C LEU A 131 3.33 9.85 -13.98
N ILE A 132 4.14 8.97 -13.38
CA ILE A 132 5.53 8.75 -13.78
C ILE A 132 5.61 8.25 -15.23
N LEU A 133 4.81 7.24 -15.61
CA LEU A 133 4.79 6.69 -16.95
C LEU A 133 4.20 7.68 -17.98
N GLU A 134 3.15 8.41 -17.64
CA GLU A 134 2.57 9.46 -18.49
C GLU A 134 3.58 10.58 -18.75
N ARG A 135 4.40 10.93 -17.76
CA ARG A 135 5.48 11.89 -17.95
C ARG A 135 6.55 11.35 -18.91
N ALA A 136 6.96 10.09 -18.75
CA ALA A 136 7.89 9.44 -19.65
C ALA A 136 7.36 9.39 -21.10
N GLN A 137 6.07 9.08 -21.27
CA GLN A 137 5.39 9.05 -22.58
C GLN A 137 5.37 10.43 -23.22
N ARG A 138 5.03 11.46 -22.46
CA ARG A 138 4.94 12.85 -22.92
C ARG A 138 6.27 13.39 -23.42
N VAL A 139 7.40 12.98 -22.82
CA VAL A 139 8.74 13.38 -23.24
C VAL A 139 9.41 12.39 -24.21
N GLY A 140 8.67 11.40 -24.71
CA GLY A 140 9.14 10.46 -25.74
C GLY A 140 10.15 9.41 -25.25
N LEU A 141 10.21 9.14 -23.95
CA LEU A 141 11.09 8.11 -23.37
C LEU A 141 10.50 6.70 -23.47
N ILE A 142 9.20 6.59 -23.68
CA ILE A 142 8.47 5.34 -23.91
C ILE A 142 7.45 5.56 -25.05
N ASP A 143 6.89 4.48 -25.57
CA ASP A 143 5.99 4.52 -26.72
C ASP A 143 4.72 5.34 -26.43
N ALA A 144 4.29 6.13 -27.43
CA ALA A 144 3.11 7.00 -27.29
C ALA A 144 1.79 6.21 -27.14
N ASP A 145 1.74 4.98 -27.63
CA ASP A 145 0.60 4.07 -27.61
C ASP A 145 0.72 2.97 -26.54
N ALA A 146 1.73 3.05 -25.66
CA ALA A 146 1.91 2.07 -24.59
C ALA A 146 0.68 1.95 -23.69
N ASP A 147 0.26 0.71 -23.38
CA ASP A 147 -0.81 0.44 -22.42
C ASP A 147 -0.34 0.67 -20.98
N LEU A 148 -0.57 1.90 -20.50
CA LEU A 148 -0.16 2.30 -19.15
C LEU A 148 -0.97 1.60 -18.05
N ASP A 149 -2.17 1.09 -18.31
CA ASP A 149 -2.96 0.35 -17.31
C ASP A 149 -2.34 -1.01 -17.02
N VAL A 150 -1.93 -1.71 -18.09
CA VAL A 150 -1.18 -2.96 -17.97
C VAL A 150 0.18 -2.71 -17.32
N ALA A 151 0.92 -1.69 -17.76
CA ALA A 151 2.23 -1.34 -17.20
C ALA A 151 2.18 -1.06 -15.70
N VAL A 152 1.22 -0.24 -15.23
CA VAL A 152 1.00 0.04 -13.81
C VAL A 152 0.66 -1.23 -13.03
N THR A 153 -0.10 -2.15 -13.63
CA THR A 153 -0.44 -3.43 -13.01
C THR A 153 0.79 -4.33 -12.88
N MET A 154 1.65 -4.38 -13.90
CA MET A 154 2.92 -5.12 -13.87
C MET A 154 3.88 -4.62 -12.80
N CYS A 155 3.89 -3.31 -12.51
CA CYS A 155 4.76 -2.69 -11.52
C CYS A 155 4.69 -3.37 -10.13
N THR A 156 3.50 -3.68 -9.63
CA THR A 156 3.34 -4.28 -8.31
C THR A 156 2.90 -5.75 -8.34
N GLY A 157 2.31 -6.19 -9.46
CA GLY A 157 1.77 -7.54 -9.63
C GLY A 157 2.82 -8.63 -9.44
N SER A 158 4.04 -8.41 -9.93
CA SER A 158 5.15 -9.38 -9.81
C SER A 158 5.56 -9.64 -8.34
N TRP A 159 5.38 -8.66 -7.45
CA TRP A 159 5.60 -8.86 -6.01
C TRP A 159 4.61 -9.86 -5.42
N TYR A 160 3.32 -9.63 -5.65
CA TYR A 160 2.26 -10.50 -5.13
C TYR A 160 2.33 -11.90 -5.72
N ALA A 161 2.59 -12.01 -7.03
CA ALA A 161 2.76 -13.31 -7.70
C ALA A 161 3.92 -14.12 -7.08
N ARG A 162 5.05 -13.49 -6.78
CA ARG A 162 6.18 -14.16 -6.10
C ARG A 162 5.83 -14.58 -4.68
N ALA A 163 5.13 -13.74 -3.95
CA ALA A 163 4.71 -14.07 -2.58
C ALA A 163 3.76 -15.28 -2.57
N LEU A 164 2.80 -15.35 -3.51
CA LEU A 164 1.91 -16.49 -3.68
C LEU A 164 2.67 -17.77 -4.07
N ALA A 165 3.74 -17.65 -4.85
CA ALA A 165 4.62 -18.76 -5.20
C ALA A 165 5.61 -19.16 -4.06
N GLY A 166 5.47 -18.61 -2.87
CA GLY A 166 6.33 -18.92 -1.72
C GLY A 166 7.76 -18.35 -1.83
N SER A 167 8.03 -17.44 -2.78
CA SER A 167 9.37 -16.90 -3.01
C SER A 167 9.45 -15.45 -2.50
N ARG A 168 10.54 -15.12 -1.82
CA ARG A 168 10.80 -13.71 -1.45
C ARG A 168 11.36 -12.95 -2.65
N PRO A 169 10.82 -11.76 -2.98
CA PRO A 169 11.43 -10.89 -3.97
C PRO A 169 12.86 -10.50 -3.57
N PRO A 170 13.82 -10.46 -4.52
CA PRO A 170 15.19 -10.09 -4.23
C PRO A 170 15.31 -8.60 -3.84
N ARG A 171 16.44 -8.21 -3.20
CA ARG A 171 16.65 -6.82 -2.80
C ARG A 171 16.59 -5.84 -3.98
N ASN A 172 17.08 -6.25 -5.15
CA ASN A 172 17.07 -5.46 -6.38
C ASN A 172 15.78 -5.61 -7.20
N TRP A 173 14.69 -6.14 -6.60
CA TRP A 173 13.39 -6.28 -7.26
C TRP A 173 12.87 -4.96 -7.86
N PRO A 174 12.99 -3.78 -7.19
CA PRO A 174 12.51 -2.52 -7.75
C PRO A 174 13.17 -2.19 -9.10
N LEU A 175 14.49 -2.25 -9.16
CA LEU A 175 15.24 -1.96 -10.38
C LEU A 175 14.93 -2.97 -11.48
N ARG A 176 14.89 -4.28 -11.15
CA ARG A 176 14.57 -5.33 -12.13
C ARG A 176 13.17 -5.17 -12.71
N THR A 177 12.19 -4.89 -11.85
CA THR A 177 10.80 -4.69 -12.28
C THR A 177 10.67 -3.42 -13.10
N ALA A 178 11.22 -2.29 -12.64
CA ALA A 178 11.23 -1.05 -13.40
C ALA A 178 11.86 -1.25 -14.79
N THR A 179 13.01 -1.95 -14.88
CA THR A 179 13.68 -2.23 -16.15
C THR A 179 12.81 -3.07 -17.09
N LEU A 180 12.13 -4.08 -16.58
CA LEU A 180 11.26 -4.93 -17.41
C LEU A 180 10.03 -4.17 -17.89
N VAL A 181 9.36 -3.44 -17.00
CA VAL A 181 8.20 -2.60 -17.35
C VAL A 181 8.61 -1.54 -18.36
N TRP A 182 9.71 -0.84 -18.11
CA TRP A 182 10.22 0.21 -19.01
C TRP A 182 10.44 -0.29 -20.42
N ARG A 183 11.06 -1.46 -20.58
CA ARG A 183 11.26 -2.10 -21.88
C ARG A 183 9.95 -2.55 -22.53
N ALA A 184 9.03 -3.07 -21.73
CA ALA A 184 7.74 -3.54 -22.24
C ALA A 184 6.89 -2.39 -22.81
N VAL A 185 7.15 -1.15 -22.36
CA VAL A 185 6.49 0.06 -22.89
C VAL A 185 7.37 0.82 -23.92
N GLY A 186 8.34 0.16 -24.55
CA GLY A 186 9.18 0.75 -25.60
C GLY A 186 10.35 1.59 -25.12
N GLY A 187 10.56 1.70 -23.81
CA GLY A 187 11.64 2.53 -23.26
C GLY A 187 13.04 1.93 -23.54
N SER A 188 13.91 2.74 -24.11
CA SER A 188 15.32 2.41 -24.27
C SER A 188 16.03 2.49 -22.92
N ARG A 189 17.01 1.62 -22.69
CA ARG A 189 17.76 1.58 -21.43
C ARG A 189 18.47 2.91 -21.17
N PRO A 190 18.38 3.47 -19.95
CA PRO A 190 19.53 4.15 -19.40
C PRO A 190 20.64 3.11 -19.22
N SER A 191 21.81 3.34 -19.77
CA SER A 191 22.98 2.48 -19.58
C SER A 191 23.21 2.36 -18.07
N LEU A 192 22.99 1.17 -17.50
CA LEU A 192 23.56 0.85 -16.21
C LEU A 192 25.06 0.82 -16.44
N CYS A 193 25.75 1.95 -16.19
CA CYS A 193 27.18 1.93 -16.02
C CYS A 193 27.48 0.85 -14.97
N ALA A 194 28.23 -0.15 -15.39
CA ALA A 194 28.75 -1.19 -14.56
C ALA A 194 29.55 -0.52 -13.43
N GLU A 195 29.04 -0.51 -12.23
CA GLU A 195 29.88 -0.40 -11.05
C GLU A 195 30.29 -1.82 -10.69
N GLY A 196 31.61 -2.05 -10.91
CA GLY A 196 32.34 -3.25 -10.61
C GLY A 196 32.46 -3.55 -9.10
#